data_f46e275fdefb9384388592d3481a83e3
#
_entry.id   f46e275fdefb9384388592d3481a83e3
#
_cell.length_a   1.000
_cell.length_b   1.000
_cell.length_c   1.000
_cell.angle_alpha   90.00
_cell.angle_beta   90.00
_cell.angle_gamma   90.00
#
_symmetry.space_group_name_H-M   'P 1'
#
loop_
_entity.id
_entity.type
_entity.pdbx_description
1 polymer ?
#
loop_
_entity_poly.entity_id
_entity_poly.type
_entity_poly.pdbx_seq_one_letter_code
_entity_poly.pdbx_strand_id
1 'polypeptide(L)'
;MIRRPPRSTLSSSSAASDVYKRQSILNLSNDDFIRTTEKRHASAVTNLWNILEKKEEIYLSKYSGWYSVSDEAFYNEDEIEDLEGKKISKSSGSPVEWVEEESYFFKLSKWQEPLLKFYSENPKFILPESRKNEVISFVKSGLKDLSVSRKSFSWGIKVPSNKDHVIYVWLDALTNYLSALNYPKETEKLYKDFWPANIHIIGKDILRFHAVYWPAFLLAAGIKPPQRVYGHGWILSGDEKMSKSKGNILDPIEIIDIYGLDALRYYLLKEVSFGNDGNISKEKLESCINSDLANNYGNLCQRVILFCEKNLGLKVPEYNFTKEDLRILNDF
;
A
#
# COMPACT_ATOMS: atom_id res chain seq x y z
N MET A 1 -20.20 -3.89 -31.67
CA MET A 1 -18.74 -4.15 -31.46
C MET A 1 -18.59 -4.64 -30.03
N ILE A 2 -18.17 -5.88 -29.83
CA ILE A 2 -17.93 -6.45 -28.48
C ILE A 2 -16.65 -5.80 -27.97
N ARG A 3 -16.77 -4.85 -27.02
CA ARG A 3 -15.60 -4.28 -26.34
C ARG A 3 -14.93 -5.39 -25.55
N ARG A 4 -13.65 -5.62 -25.79
CA ARG A 4 -12.83 -6.51 -24.97
C ARG A 4 -12.85 -6.02 -23.52
N PRO A 5 -12.93 -6.91 -22.52
CA PRO A 5 -12.79 -6.51 -21.13
C PRO A 5 -11.47 -5.75 -20.94
N PRO A 6 -11.41 -4.77 -20.05
CA PRO A 6 -10.20 -3.99 -19.84
C PRO A 6 -9.01 -4.90 -19.53
N ARG A 7 -7.85 -4.58 -20.06
CA ARG A 7 -6.61 -5.37 -19.89
C ARG A 7 -6.24 -5.67 -18.44
N SER A 8 -6.84 -4.96 -17.49
CA SER A 8 -6.66 -5.15 -16.04
C SER A 8 -7.08 -6.54 -15.54
N THR A 9 -8.08 -7.20 -16.14
CA THR A 9 -8.58 -8.49 -15.63
C THR A 9 -7.65 -9.67 -15.91
N LEU A 10 -6.93 -9.67 -17.03
CA LEU A 10 -5.92 -10.71 -17.32
C LEU A 10 -4.57 -10.37 -16.67
N SER A 11 -4.21 -9.09 -16.56
CA SER A 11 -2.98 -8.67 -15.90
C SER A 11 -3.05 -8.77 -14.38
N SER A 12 -4.22 -8.60 -13.74
CA SER A 12 -4.35 -8.70 -12.29
C SER A 12 -4.22 -10.13 -11.78
N SER A 13 -4.71 -11.14 -12.50
CA SER A 13 -4.53 -12.55 -12.12
C SER A 13 -3.07 -13.01 -12.32
N SER A 14 -2.40 -12.57 -13.39
CA SER A 14 -0.99 -12.83 -13.60
C SER A 14 -0.12 -12.04 -12.63
N ALA A 15 -0.41 -10.76 -12.38
CA ALA A 15 0.30 -9.95 -11.40
C ALA A 15 0.18 -10.49 -9.98
N ALA A 16 -1.01 -10.93 -9.56
CA ALA A 16 -1.20 -11.57 -8.25
C ALA A 16 -0.44 -12.89 -8.13
N SER A 17 -0.38 -13.69 -9.20
CA SER A 17 0.45 -14.91 -9.26
C SER A 17 1.94 -14.58 -9.17
N ASP A 18 2.39 -13.51 -9.84
CA ASP A 18 3.78 -13.05 -9.81
C ASP A 18 4.16 -12.52 -8.42
N VAL A 19 3.27 -11.79 -7.74
CA VAL A 19 3.52 -11.33 -6.37
C VAL A 19 3.67 -12.52 -5.42
N TYR A 20 2.80 -13.51 -5.51
CA TYR A 20 2.89 -14.72 -4.68
C TYR A 20 4.20 -15.48 -4.90
N LYS A 21 4.62 -15.65 -6.17
CA LYS A 21 5.92 -16.26 -6.51
C LYS A 21 7.09 -15.46 -5.93
N ARG A 22 7.04 -14.13 -6.02
CA ARG A 22 8.08 -13.24 -5.48
C ARG A 22 8.18 -13.33 -3.96
N GLN A 23 7.08 -13.52 -3.24
CA GLN A 23 7.12 -13.74 -1.79
C GLN A 23 7.97 -14.96 -1.41
N SER A 24 7.79 -16.07 -2.13
CA SER A 24 8.61 -17.27 -1.91
C SER A 24 10.08 -17.06 -2.27
N ILE A 25 10.35 -16.43 -3.43
CA ILE A 25 11.73 -16.16 -3.89
C ILE A 25 12.45 -15.21 -2.94
N LEU A 26 11.74 -14.19 -2.41
CA LEU A 26 12.28 -13.21 -1.47
C LEU A 26 12.31 -13.71 -0.01
N ASN A 27 11.88 -14.94 0.23
CA ASN A 27 11.78 -15.56 1.56
C ASN A 27 11.02 -14.67 2.55
N LEU A 28 9.80 -14.25 2.17
CA LEU A 28 8.93 -13.43 3.00
C LEU A 28 8.02 -14.33 3.84
N SER A 29 7.97 -14.08 5.14
CA SER A 29 7.14 -14.80 6.11
C SER A 29 5.83 -14.06 6.37
N ASN A 30 4.92 -14.08 5.40
CA ASN A 30 3.57 -13.54 5.59
C ASN A 30 2.62 -14.65 6.06
N ASP A 31 1.71 -14.32 6.98
CA ASP A 31 0.73 -15.27 7.53
C ASP A 31 -0.46 -15.44 6.60
N ASP A 32 -0.83 -14.42 5.83
CA ASP A 32 -1.93 -14.49 4.88
C ASP A 32 -1.63 -13.67 3.61
N PHE A 33 -2.33 -14.04 2.53
CA PHE A 33 -2.33 -13.33 1.27
C PHE A 33 -3.77 -13.23 0.75
N ILE A 34 -4.35 -12.04 0.80
CA ILE A 34 -5.74 -11.79 0.41
C ILE A 34 -5.86 -11.44 -1.08
N ARG A 35 -6.85 -12.02 -1.75
CA ARG A 35 -7.28 -11.64 -3.10
C ARG A 35 -8.70 -11.11 -3.07
N THR A 36 -8.93 -9.99 -3.74
CA THR A 36 -10.26 -9.37 -3.82
C THR A 36 -11.30 -10.24 -4.55
N THR A 37 -10.87 -11.29 -5.23
CA THR A 37 -11.75 -12.31 -5.85
C THR A 37 -12.20 -13.42 -4.90
N GLU A 38 -11.70 -13.45 -3.67
CA GLU A 38 -12.06 -14.47 -2.70
C GLU A 38 -13.46 -14.25 -2.11
N LYS A 39 -14.16 -15.34 -1.81
CA LYS A 39 -15.50 -15.27 -1.20
C LYS A 39 -15.51 -14.55 0.14
N ARG A 40 -14.45 -14.72 0.95
CA ARG A 40 -14.32 -14.01 2.24
C ARG A 40 -14.24 -12.50 2.05
N HIS A 41 -13.58 -12.05 0.98
CA HIS A 41 -13.49 -10.63 0.64
C HIS A 41 -14.84 -10.09 0.19
N ALA A 42 -15.52 -10.75 -0.73
CA ALA A 42 -16.85 -10.35 -1.18
C ALA A 42 -17.86 -10.26 -0.01
N SER A 43 -17.77 -11.19 0.96
CA SER A 43 -18.60 -11.15 2.16
C SER A 43 -18.32 -9.92 3.04
N ALA A 44 -17.04 -9.61 3.26
CA ALA A 44 -16.63 -8.46 4.06
C ALA A 44 -17.07 -7.13 3.41
N VAL A 45 -16.84 -6.98 2.11
CA VAL A 45 -17.23 -5.77 1.35
C VAL A 45 -18.76 -5.58 1.36
N THR A 46 -19.51 -6.66 1.12
CA THR A 46 -20.98 -6.63 1.16
C THR A 46 -21.49 -6.21 2.55
N ASN A 47 -20.87 -6.71 3.61
CA ASN A 47 -21.25 -6.34 4.97
C ASN A 47 -20.96 -4.87 5.28
N LEU A 48 -19.74 -4.40 4.94
CA LEU A 48 -19.37 -2.99 5.13
C LEU A 48 -20.30 -2.06 4.37
N TRP A 49 -20.62 -2.37 3.11
CA TRP A 49 -21.58 -1.63 2.31
C TRP A 49 -22.95 -1.52 3.01
N ASN A 50 -23.51 -2.65 3.44
CA ASN A 50 -24.81 -2.69 4.11
C ASN A 50 -24.84 -1.84 5.39
N ILE A 51 -23.74 -1.82 6.16
CA ILE A 51 -23.65 -0.96 7.34
C ILE A 51 -23.68 0.52 6.95
N LEU A 52 -22.88 0.91 5.96
CA LEU A 52 -22.80 2.29 5.48
C LEU A 52 -24.12 2.77 4.86
N GLU A 53 -24.77 1.92 4.05
CA GLU A 53 -26.06 2.20 3.45
C GLU A 53 -27.15 2.33 4.53
N LYS A 54 -27.22 1.42 5.49
CA LYS A 54 -28.18 1.48 6.61
C LYS A 54 -28.00 2.72 7.49
N LYS A 55 -26.77 3.24 7.59
CA LYS A 55 -26.46 4.48 8.32
C LYS A 55 -26.64 5.73 7.47
N GLU A 56 -27.15 5.59 6.25
CA GLU A 56 -27.33 6.69 5.30
C GLU A 56 -26.05 7.45 4.97
N GLU A 57 -24.88 6.78 5.10
CA GLU A 57 -23.59 7.33 4.71
C GLU A 57 -23.31 7.17 3.21
N ILE A 58 -24.11 6.35 2.52
CA ILE A 58 -24.09 6.15 1.06
C ILE A 58 -25.46 6.54 0.50
N TYR A 59 -25.46 7.27 -0.60
CA TYR A 59 -26.67 7.68 -1.32
C TYR A 59 -26.49 7.59 -2.84
N LEU A 60 -27.59 7.38 -3.57
CA LEU A 60 -27.60 7.33 -5.04
C LEU A 60 -27.72 8.76 -5.59
N SER A 61 -26.89 9.11 -6.56
CA SER A 61 -26.95 10.39 -7.27
C SER A 61 -26.46 10.25 -8.70
N LYS A 62 -26.71 11.25 -9.52
CA LYS A 62 -26.12 11.36 -10.86
C LYS A 62 -24.81 12.15 -10.73
N TYR A 63 -23.78 11.63 -11.34
CA TYR A 63 -22.50 12.30 -11.49
C TYR A 63 -22.30 12.69 -12.95
N SER A 64 -21.91 13.91 -13.18
CA SER A 64 -21.38 14.37 -14.46
C SER A 64 -19.99 14.97 -14.25
N GLY A 65 -19.04 14.56 -15.04
CA GLY A 65 -17.66 15.03 -14.91
C GLY A 65 -16.70 14.45 -15.94
N TRP A 66 -15.51 15.00 -15.98
CA TRP A 66 -14.42 14.51 -16.83
C TRP A 66 -13.83 13.23 -16.24
N TYR A 67 -13.87 12.15 -16.97
CA TYR A 67 -13.38 10.84 -16.53
C TYR A 67 -12.25 10.36 -17.45
N SER A 68 -11.15 9.92 -16.84
CA SER A 68 -10.09 9.21 -17.55
C SER A 68 -10.25 7.70 -17.36
N VAL A 69 -10.41 6.99 -18.47
CA VAL A 69 -10.48 5.51 -18.45
C VAL A 69 -9.15 4.88 -18.07
N SER A 70 -8.04 5.52 -18.42
CA SER A 70 -6.69 5.01 -18.12
C SER A 70 -6.29 5.21 -16.67
N ASP A 71 -6.73 6.30 -16.05
CA ASP A 71 -6.42 6.62 -14.66
C ASP A 71 -7.50 6.09 -13.70
N GLU A 72 -8.63 5.61 -14.26
CA GLU A 72 -9.83 5.21 -13.51
C GLU A 72 -10.27 6.28 -12.51
N ALA A 73 -10.14 7.56 -12.88
CA ALA A 73 -10.36 8.71 -12.02
C ALA A 73 -11.20 9.80 -12.69
N PHE A 74 -11.95 10.52 -11.86
CA PHE A 74 -12.64 11.74 -12.27
C PHE A 74 -11.80 12.97 -11.93
N TYR A 75 -11.89 13.98 -12.82
CA TYR A 75 -11.18 15.23 -12.74
C TYR A 75 -12.13 16.41 -12.71
N ASN A 76 -11.80 17.44 -11.96
CA ASN A 76 -12.51 18.71 -12.02
C ASN A 76 -12.03 19.51 -13.24
N GLU A 77 -12.75 20.56 -13.62
CA GLU A 77 -12.37 21.40 -14.78
C GLU A 77 -11.01 22.07 -14.62
N ASP A 78 -10.63 22.42 -13.40
CA ASP A 78 -9.34 23.02 -13.06
C ASP A 78 -8.15 22.02 -13.14
N GLU A 79 -8.44 20.72 -13.12
CA GLU A 79 -7.45 19.63 -13.27
C GLU A 79 -7.27 19.18 -14.72
N ILE A 80 -7.96 19.84 -15.68
CA ILE A 80 -7.95 19.47 -17.09
C ILE A 80 -7.31 20.59 -17.89
N GLU A 81 -6.65 20.20 -18.97
CA GLU A 81 -6.15 21.11 -19.99
C GLU A 81 -6.55 20.63 -21.39
N ASP A 82 -6.59 21.56 -22.34
CA ASP A 82 -6.82 21.26 -23.75
C ASP A 82 -5.49 21.19 -24.48
N LEU A 83 -5.16 20.02 -24.99
CA LEU A 83 -3.96 19.81 -25.78
C LEU A 83 -4.38 19.40 -27.20
N GLU A 84 -4.20 20.30 -28.17
CA GLU A 84 -4.54 20.07 -29.58
C GLU A 84 -6.00 19.63 -29.83
N GLY A 85 -6.96 20.21 -29.08
CA GLY A 85 -8.38 19.90 -29.17
C GLY A 85 -8.80 18.61 -28.46
N LYS A 86 -7.91 18.02 -27.65
CA LYS A 86 -8.22 16.90 -26.76
C LYS A 86 -8.08 17.34 -25.32
N LYS A 87 -9.10 17.04 -24.53
CA LYS A 87 -9.03 17.29 -23.08
C LYS A 87 -8.24 16.17 -22.41
N ILE A 88 -7.23 16.57 -21.62
CA ILE A 88 -6.36 15.66 -20.88
C ILE A 88 -6.25 16.09 -19.43
N SER A 89 -5.94 15.14 -18.57
CA SER A 89 -5.61 15.41 -17.15
C SER A 89 -4.24 16.09 -17.05
N LYS A 90 -4.15 17.19 -16.33
CA LYS A 90 -2.88 17.89 -16.02
C LYS A 90 -1.89 17.03 -15.26
N SER A 91 -2.40 16.11 -14.44
CA SER A 91 -1.56 15.30 -13.55
C SER A 91 -0.94 14.07 -14.22
N SER A 92 -1.67 13.45 -15.16
CA SER A 92 -1.26 12.19 -15.79
C SER A 92 -1.02 12.32 -17.30
N GLY A 93 -1.53 13.39 -17.94
CA GLY A 93 -1.55 13.52 -19.40
C GLY A 93 -2.55 12.59 -20.09
N SER A 94 -3.38 11.89 -19.32
CA SER A 94 -4.33 10.92 -19.85
C SER A 94 -5.55 11.59 -20.44
N PRO A 95 -6.10 11.09 -21.59
CA PRO A 95 -7.32 11.60 -22.17
C PRO A 95 -8.49 11.49 -21.20
N VAL A 96 -9.33 12.54 -21.15
CA VAL A 96 -10.55 12.58 -20.36
C VAL A 96 -11.76 12.78 -21.26
N GLU A 97 -12.87 12.12 -20.91
CA GLU A 97 -14.14 12.20 -21.58
C GLU A 97 -15.21 12.69 -20.61
N TRP A 98 -16.16 13.50 -21.09
CA TRP A 98 -17.30 13.90 -20.26
C TRP A 98 -18.26 12.71 -20.10
N VAL A 99 -18.46 12.29 -18.88
CA VAL A 99 -19.33 11.15 -18.54
C VAL A 99 -20.44 11.63 -17.64
N GLU A 100 -21.64 11.20 -17.92
CA GLU A 100 -22.81 11.34 -17.06
C GLU A 100 -23.26 9.95 -16.65
N GLU A 101 -23.07 9.60 -15.38
CA GLU A 101 -23.36 8.26 -14.86
C GLU A 101 -24.06 8.36 -13.50
N GLU A 102 -25.06 7.50 -13.28
CA GLU A 102 -25.63 7.28 -11.96
C GLU A 102 -24.64 6.49 -11.11
N SER A 103 -24.39 6.96 -9.90
CA SER A 103 -23.45 6.34 -8.99
C SER A 103 -23.91 6.48 -7.54
N TYR A 104 -23.51 5.53 -6.71
CA TYR A 104 -23.60 5.69 -5.27
C TYR A 104 -22.42 6.52 -4.76
N PHE A 105 -22.72 7.46 -3.86
CA PHE A 105 -21.72 8.35 -3.25
C PHE A 105 -21.65 8.10 -1.75
N PHE A 106 -20.44 7.99 -1.24
CA PHE A 106 -20.16 8.09 0.18
C PHE A 106 -20.04 9.55 0.60
N LYS A 107 -20.72 9.95 1.67
CA LYS A 107 -20.76 11.33 2.20
C LYS A 107 -19.41 11.72 2.83
N LEU A 108 -18.33 11.69 2.04
CA LEU A 108 -16.97 11.95 2.54
C LEU A 108 -16.82 13.39 3.04
N SER A 109 -17.52 14.36 2.44
CA SER A 109 -17.51 15.75 2.87
C SER A 109 -17.91 15.94 4.34
N LYS A 110 -18.87 15.14 4.82
CA LYS A 110 -19.31 15.08 6.21
C LYS A 110 -18.20 14.68 7.17
N TRP A 111 -17.21 13.93 6.70
CA TRP A 111 -16.14 13.37 7.52
C TRP A 111 -14.90 14.26 7.60
N GLN A 112 -14.89 15.44 7.00
CA GLN A 112 -13.76 16.36 7.04
C GLN A 112 -13.35 16.72 8.48
N GLU A 113 -14.27 17.32 9.26
CA GLU A 113 -13.99 17.71 10.63
C GLU A 113 -13.73 16.51 11.58
N PRO A 114 -14.52 15.40 11.49
CA PRO A 114 -14.21 14.21 12.26
C PRO A 114 -12.81 13.63 11.98
N LEU A 115 -12.33 13.65 10.73
CA LEU A 115 -10.98 13.20 10.38
C LEU A 115 -9.90 14.12 10.95
N LEU A 116 -10.07 15.45 10.84
CA LEU A 116 -9.12 16.41 11.42
C LEU A 116 -9.01 16.25 12.94
N LYS A 117 -10.15 16.04 13.61
CA LYS A 117 -10.19 15.71 15.03
C LYS A 117 -9.48 14.41 15.32
N PHE A 118 -9.77 13.35 14.56
CA PHE A 118 -9.14 12.04 14.71
C PHE A 118 -7.61 12.13 14.57
N TYR A 119 -7.08 12.90 13.60
CA TYR A 119 -5.64 13.07 13.45
C TYR A 119 -5.01 13.86 14.61
N SER A 120 -5.72 14.82 15.18
CA SER A 120 -5.23 15.59 16.33
C SER A 120 -5.15 14.72 17.60
N GLU A 121 -6.13 13.84 17.80
CA GLU A 121 -6.19 12.90 18.91
C GLU A 121 -5.21 11.70 18.73
N ASN A 122 -4.82 11.42 17.48
CA ASN A 122 -3.93 10.32 17.13
C ASN A 122 -2.72 10.82 16.31
N PRO A 123 -1.79 11.59 16.93
CA PRO A 123 -0.73 12.30 16.20
C PRO A 123 0.26 11.38 15.46
N LYS A 124 0.32 10.08 15.82
CA LYS A 124 1.15 9.08 15.18
C LYS A 124 0.40 8.19 14.18
N PHE A 125 -0.84 8.55 13.84
CA PHE A 125 -1.64 7.77 12.89
C PHE A 125 -1.05 7.78 11.48
N ILE A 126 -0.52 8.92 11.01
CA ILE A 126 0.08 9.06 9.68
C ILE A 126 1.58 9.31 9.83
N LEU A 127 2.40 8.50 9.16
CA LEU A 127 3.85 8.61 9.15
C LEU A 127 4.40 8.43 7.72
N PRO A 128 5.57 9.02 7.42
CA PRO A 128 6.31 10.01 8.21
C PRO A 128 5.57 11.37 8.30
N GLU A 129 6.12 12.31 9.07
CA GLU A 129 5.48 13.61 9.33
C GLU A 129 5.20 14.42 8.05
N SER A 130 6.07 14.32 7.05
CA SER A 130 5.85 14.96 5.75
C SER A 130 4.55 14.47 5.09
N ARG A 131 4.24 13.20 5.19
CA ARG A 131 3.01 12.60 4.66
C ARG A 131 1.78 12.98 5.45
N LYS A 132 1.92 13.12 6.76
CA LYS A 132 0.84 13.66 7.62
C LYS A 132 0.46 15.08 7.24
N ASN A 133 1.46 15.94 7.02
CA ASN A 133 1.22 17.33 6.61
C ASN A 133 0.53 17.40 5.24
N GLU A 134 0.93 16.56 4.29
CA GLU A 134 0.26 16.43 2.97
C GLU A 134 -1.22 16.05 3.13
N VAL A 135 -1.53 15.04 3.93
CA VAL A 135 -2.90 14.57 4.16
C VAL A 135 -3.74 15.63 4.88
N ILE A 136 -3.21 16.27 5.92
CA ILE A 136 -3.94 17.33 6.66
C ILE A 136 -4.23 18.50 5.74
N SER A 137 -3.28 18.92 4.92
CA SER A 137 -3.47 19.98 3.92
C SER A 137 -4.57 19.62 2.93
N PHE A 138 -4.54 18.39 2.41
CA PHE A 138 -5.59 17.88 1.51
C PHE A 138 -6.97 17.88 2.16
N VAL A 139 -7.10 17.38 3.39
CA VAL A 139 -8.40 17.37 4.09
C VAL A 139 -8.91 18.78 4.35
N LYS A 140 -8.02 19.71 4.75
CA LYS A 140 -8.37 21.13 4.99
C LYS A 140 -8.76 21.87 3.72
N SER A 141 -8.32 21.46 2.54
CA SER A 141 -8.71 22.09 1.27
C SER A 141 -10.18 21.86 0.88
N GLY A 142 -10.86 20.97 1.60
CA GLY A 142 -12.27 20.64 1.39
C GLY A 142 -12.45 19.25 0.78
N LEU A 143 -13.16 18.38 1.49
CA LEU A 143 -13.51 17.05 0.98
C LEU A 143 -14.82 17.10 0.20
N LYS A 144 -14.86 16.41 -0.93
CA LYS A 144 -16.07 16.18 -1.73
C LYS A 144 -16.56 14.76 -1.54
N ASP A 145 -17.84 14.52 -1.73
CA ASP A 145 -18.40 13.18 -1.65
C ASP A 145 -17.79 12.26 -2.69
N LEU A 146 -17.54 11.03 -2.29
CA LEU A 146 -16.77 10.05 -3.07
C LEU A 146 -17.70 9.07 -3.78
N SER A 147 -17.59 8.96 -5.09
CA SER A 147 -18.29 7.92 -5.84
C SER A 147 -17.71 6.54 -5.52
N VAL A 148 -18.58 5.61 -5.08
CA VAL A 148 -18.22 4.27 -4.59
C VAL A 148 -18.88 3.14 -5.37
N SER A 149 -19.52 3.45 -6.52
CA SER A 149 -20.05 2.44 -7.44
C SER A 149 -19.90 2.82 -8.91
N ARG A 150 -20.10 1.84 -9.80
CA ARG A 150 -20.12 2.03 -11.26
C ARG A 150 -21.18 1.15 -11.90
N LYS A 151 -21.77 1.65 -13.01
CA LYS A 151 -22.65 0.89 -13.92
C LYS A 151 -21.96 0.47 -15.22
N SER A 152 -20.90 1.16 -15.58
CA SER A 152 -20.20 1.02 -16.87
C SER A 152 -19.57 -0.36 -17.10
N PHE A 153 -19.42 -1.17 -16.05
CA PHE A 153 -18.91 -2.53 -16.14
C PHE A 153 -19.65 -3.50 -15.21
N SER A 154 -19.63 -4.77 -15.55
CA SER A 154 -20.39 -5.82 -14.84
C SER A 154 -19.54 -6.69 -13.90
N TRP A 155 -18.21 -6.61 -14.02
CA TRP A 155 -17.27 -7.38 -13.19
C TRP A 155 -17.05 -6.68 -11.85
N GLY A 156 -17.03 -7.48 -10.77
CA GLY A 156 -16.78 -7.00 -9.41
C GLY A 156 -17.92 -7.39 -8.46
N ILE A 157 -17.83 -6.89 -7.23
CA ILE A 157 -18.81 -7.15 -6.18
C ILE A 157 -20.03 -6.27 -6.42
N LYS A 158 -21.19 -6.90 -6.62
CA LYS A 158 -22.45 -6.19 -6.87
C LYS A 158 -22.94 -5.45 -5.63
N VAL A 159 -23.47 -4.24 -5.84
CA VAL A 159 -24.16 -3.51 -4.78
C VAL A 159 -25.35 -4.36 -4.30
N PRO A 160 -25.47 -4.63 -2.99
CA PRO A 160 -26.49 -5.53 -2.44
C PRO A 160 -27.92 -5.10 -2.77
N SER A 161 -28.21 -3.81 -2.65
CA SER A 161 -29.51 -3.18 -2.87
C SER A 161 -29.82 -2.92 -4.35
N ASN A 162 -28.79 -2.88 -5.24
CA ASN A 162 -28.95 -2.57 -6.66
C ASN A 162 -27.92 -3.31 -7.52
N LYS A 163 -28.34 -4.42 -8.13
CA LYS A 163 -27.46 -5.32 -8.89
C LYS A 163 -26.93 -4.74 -10.20
N ASP A 164 -27.47 -3.61 -10.66
CA ASP A 164 -26.95 -2.91 -11.85
C ASP A 164 -25.62 -2.21 -11.56
N HIS A 165 -25.34 -1.94 -10.28
CA HIS A 165 -24.09 -1.34 -9.85
C HIS A 165 -23.09 -2.36 -9.33
N VAL A 166 -21.81 -2.05 -9.53
CA VAL A 166 -20.65 -2.74 -8.96
C VAL A 166 -20.00 -1.80 -7.95
N ILE A 167 -19.65 -2.33 -6.79
CA ILE A 167 -18.90 -1.56 -5.76
C ILE A 167 -17.56 -1.16 -6.35
N TYR A 168 -17.23 0.14 -6.27
CA TYR A 168 -16.07 0.67 -6.95
C TYR A 168 -14.84 0.67 -6.07
N VAL A 169 -13.77 0.50 -6.74
CA VAL A 169 -12.40 0.11 -6.44
C VAL A 169 -11.91 0.34 -5.00
N TRP A 170 -12.00 1.54 -4.43
CA TRP A 170 -11.36 1.80 -3.13
C TRP A 170 -12.15 1.30 -1.93
N LEU A 171 -13.47 1.30 -1.97
CA LEU A 171 -14.27 0.67 -0.91
C LEU A 171 -14.08 -0.86 -0.94
N ASP A 172 -14.03 -1.43 -2.14
CA ASP A 172 -13.71 -2.83 -2.37
C ASP A 172 -12.27 -3.12 -1.89
N ALA A 173 -11.28 -2.50 -2.51
CA ALA A 173 -9.88 -2.79 -2.27
C ALA A 173 -9.46 -2.62 -0.80
N LEU A 174 -9.86 -1.53 -0.13
CA LEU A 174 -9.46 -1.26 1.25
C LEU A 174 -10.07 -2.22 2.27
N THR A 175 -11.21 -2.82 1.96
CA THR A 175 -11.83 -3.82 2.82
C THR A 175 -11.02 -5.12 2.93
N ASN A 176 -10.00 -5.32 2.08
CA ASN A 176 -9.11 -6.47 2.16
C ASN A 176 -8.48 -6.65 3.56
N TYR A 177 -8.16 -5.57 4.25
CA TYR A 177 -7.57 -5.59 5.61
C TYR A 177 -8.49 -6.23 6.64
N LEU A 178 -9.80 -6.02 6.51
CA LEU A 178 -10.80 -6.69 7.35
C LEU A 178 -11.06 -8.12 6.88
N SER A 179 -11.06 -8.34 5.56
CA SER A 179 -11.34 -9.65 4.96
C SER A 179 -10.31 -10.70 5.36
N ALA A 180 -9.04 -10.32 5.47
CA ALA A 180 -7.97 -11.18 5.94
C ALA A 180 -8.23 -11.69 7.37
N LEU A 181 -8.98 -10.95 8.17
CA LEU A 181 -9.32 -11.28 9.54
C LEU A 181 -10.71 -11.94 9.72
N ASN A 182 -11.28 -12.45 8.62
CA ASN A 182 -12.60 -13.09 8.57
C ASN A 182 -13.78 -12.17 8.95
N TYR A 183 -13.62 -10.84 8.84
CA TYR A 183 -14.78 -9.94 9.02
C TYR A 183 -15.94 -10.35 8.08
N PRO A 184 -17.20 -10.31 8.52
CA PRO A 184 -17.72 -9.64 9.72
C PRO A 184 -17.76 -10.50 11.02
N LYS A 185 -17.03 -11.57 11.11
CA LYS A 185 -17.04 -12.43 12.30
C LYS A 185 -16.12 -11.84 13.40
N GLU A 186 -16.51 -10.71 13.94
CA GLU A 186 -15.72 -9.95 14.93
C GLU A 186 -15.47 -10.70 16.25
N THR A 187 -16.23 -11.76 16.50
CA THR A 187 -16.06 -12.61 17.69
C THR A 187 -14.92 -13.61 17.55
N GLU A 188 -14.44 -13.86 16.33
CA GLU A 188 -13.33 -14.78 16.11
C GLU A 188 -12.02 -14.22 16.66
N LYS A 189 -11.16 -15.15 17.10
CA LYS A 189 -9.86 -14.83 17.70
C LYS A 189 -9.00 -13.99 16.76
N LEU A 190 -8.96 -14.34 15.47
CA LEU A 190 -8.16 -13.66 14.45
C LEU A 190 -8.49 -12.15 14.37
N TYR A 191 -9.79 -11.79 14.36
CA TYR A 191 -10.20 -10.39 14.34
C TYR A 191 -9.83 -9.68 15.65
N LYS A 192 -10.07 -10.31 16.80
CA LYS A 192 -9.79 -9.71 18.11
C LYS A 192 -8.30 -9.48 18.36
N ASP A 193 -7.46 -10.37 17.89
CA ASP A 193 -6.02 -10.31 18.11
C ASP A 193 -5.33 -9.30 17.15
N PHE A 194 -5.85 -9.15 15.93
CA PHE A 194 -5.18 -8.38 14.86
C PHE A 194 -5.92 -7.11 14.41
N TRP A 195 -7.14 -6.84 14.91
CA TRP A 195 -7.81 -5.58 14.65
C TRP A 195 -8.04 -4.77 15.93
N PRO A 196 -7.73 -3.46 15.96
CA PRO A 196 -7.18 -2.67 14.84
C PRO A 196 -5.73 -3.03 14.51
N ALA A 197 -5.41 -3.06 13.22
CA ALA A 197 -4.07 -3.34 12.73
C ALA A 197 -3.05 -2.36 13.34
N ASN A 198 -1.87 -2.87 13.71
CA ASN A 198 -0.80 -2.03 14.28
C ASN A 198 -0.29 -1.00 13.28
N ILE A 199 -0.16 -1.41 11.99
CA ILE A 199 0.32 -0.54 10.94
C ILE A 199 -0.13 -1.04 9.55
N HIS A 200 -0.53 -0.11 8.69
CA HIS A 200 -0.63 -0.31 7.25
C HIS A 200 0.60 0.31 6.58
N ILE A 201 1.43 -0.51 5.95
CA ILE A 201 2.59 -0.04 5.17
C ILE A 201 2.19 0.01 3.71
N ILE A 202 2.28 1.18 3.09
CA ILE A 202 1.76 1.46 1.76
C ILE A 202 2.70 2.34 0.94
N GLY A 203 2.59 2.30 -0.37
CA GLY A 203 3.23 3.29 -1.24
C GLY A 203 2.62 4.69 -1.07
N LYS A 204 3.42 5.73 -1.19
CA LYS A 204 2.98 7.13 -1.04
C LYS A 204 1.88 7.54 -2.04
N ASP A 205 1.82 6.89 -3.18
CA ASP A 205 0.84 7.11 -4.25
C ASP A 205 -0.60 6.75 -3.84
N ILE A 206 -0.76 5.82 -2.89
CA ILE A 206 -2.07 5.42 -2.37
C ILE A 206 -2.34 5.96 -0.95
N LEU A 207 -1.58 6.96 -0.52
CA LEU A 207 -1.68 7.52 0.83
C LEU A 207 -3.06 8.11 1.13
N ARG A 208 -3.65 8.87 0.22
CA ARG A 208 -4.97 9.48 0.42
C ARG A 208 -6.05 8.45 0.66
N PHE A 209 -6.00 7.34 -0.04
CA PHE A 209 -6.98 6.26 0.11
C PHE A 209 -6.90 5.62 1.50
N HIS A 210 -5.70 5.42 2.03
CA HIS A 210 -5.49 4.77 3.33
C HIS A 210 -5.58 5.71 4.52
N ALA A 211 -5.24 6.97 4.33
CA ALA A 211 -5.22 7.95 5.41
C ALA A 211 -6.50 8.81 5.48
N VAL A 212 -7.29 8.91 4.40
CA VAL A 212 -8.54 9.71 4.35
C VAL A 212 -9.75 8.81 4.15
N TYR A 213 -9.83 8.09 3.01
CA TYR A 213 -11.03 7.33 2.67
C TYR A 213 -11.24 6.15 3.61
N TRP A 214 -10.20 5.37 3.87
CA TRP A 214 -10.28 4.21 4.74
C TRP A 214 -10.74 4.53 6.17
N PRO A 215 -10.09 5.45 6.90
CA PRO A 215 -10.58 5.83 8.22
C PRO A 215 -11.97 6.45 8.19
N ALA A 216 -12.37 7.19 7.15
CA ALA A 216 -13.72 7.69 7.01
C ALA A 216 -14.76 6.56 6.89
N PHE A 217 -14.52 5.56 6.03
CA PHE A 217 -15.39 4.37 5.91
C PHE A 217 -15.51 3.62 7.23
N LEU A 218 -14.39 3.40 7.91
CA LEU A 218 -14.37 2.69 9.19
C LEU A 218 -15.11 3.44 10.28
N LEU A 219 -14.83 4.72 10.47
CA LEU A 219 -15.51 5.56 11.46
C LEU A 219 -17.02 5.65 11.19
N ALA A 220 -17.41 5.80 9.92
CA ALA A 220 -18.79 5.78 9.50
C ALA A 220 -19.48 4.43 9.82
N ALA A 221 -18.78 3.33 9.59
CA ALA A 221 -19.27 2.00 9.96
C ALA A 221 -19.29 1.75 11.48
N GLY A 222 -18.56 2.53 12.28
CA GLY A 222 -18.39 2.31 13.72
C GLY A 222 -17.26 1.34 14.04
N ILE A 223 -16.35 1.14 13.10
CA ILE A 223 -15.17 0.28 13.22
C ILE A 223 -13.95 1.16 13.55
N LYS A 224 -13.11 0.73 14.48
CA LYS A 224 -11.89 1.48 14.80
C LYS A 224 -10.92 1.49 13.61
N PRO A 225 -10.34 2.64 13.23
CA PRO A 225 -9.26 2.67 12.24
C PRO A 225 -8.00 1.92 12.71
N PRO A 226 -7.08 1.56 11.79
CA PRO A 226 -5.77 1.03 12.16
C PRO A 226 -5.02 2.02 13.05
N GLN A 227 -4.03 1.54 13.80
CA GLN A 227 -3.27 2.41 14.70
C GLN A 227 -2.35 3.36 13.92
N ARG A 228 -1.83 2.92 12.76
CA ARG A 228 -0.91 3.71 11.91
C ARG A 228 -1.07 3.40 10.43
N VAL A 229 -0.80 4.42 9.63
CA VAL A 229 -0.56 4.33 8.20
C VAL A 229 0.83 4.88 7.91
N TYR A 230 1.68 4.09 7.29
CA TYR A 230 3.04 4.49 6.93
C TYR A 230 3.21 4.52 5.41
N GLY A 231 3.38 5.72 4.85
CA GLY A 231 3.61 5.91 3.43
C GLY A 231 5.10 5.87 3.10
N HIS A 232 5.57 4.79 2.46
CA HIS A 232 6.95 4.72 1.97
C HIS A 232 7.09 5.37 0.59
N GLY A 233 8.33 5.77 0.25
CA GLY A 233 8.68 6.35 -1.04
C GLY A 233 8.76 5.31 -2.17
N TRP A 234 9.03 5.79 -3.37
CA TRP A 234 9.23 4.95 -4.54
C TRP A 234 10.68 4.46 -4.63
N ILE A 235 10.84 3.32 -5.29
CA ILE A 235 12.13 2.88 -5.78
C ILE A 235 12.30 3.42 -7.20
N LEU A 236 13.33 4.24 -7.38
CA LEU A 236 13.67 4.91 -8.63
C LEU A 236 14.86 4.24 -9.31
N SER A 237 14.98 4.36 -10.60
CA SER A 237 16.16 3.98 -11.38
C SER A 237 16.57 5.17 -12.25
N GLY A 238 17.79 5.71 -12.00
CA GLY A 238 18.26 6.91 -12.69
C GLY A 238 17.40 8.16 -12.40
N ASP A 239 16.95 8.33 -11.14
CA ASP A 239 16.06 9.41 -10.69
C ASP A 239 14.65 9.40 -11.30
N GLU A 240 14.31 8.36 -12.07
CA GLU A 240 13.00 8.20 -12.67
C GLU A 240 12.24 7.00 -12.08
N LYS A 241 10.92 7.11 -12.06
CA LYS A 241 10.04 5.98 -11.69
C LYS A 241 10.27 4.83 -12.67
N MET A 242 10.53 3.63 -12.13
CA MET A 242 10.66 2.42 -12.95
C MET A 242 9.39 2.16 -13.76
N SER A 243 9.55 1.93 -15.05
CA SER A 243 8.45 1.66 -15.98
C SER A 243 8.87 0.63 -17.03
N LYS A 244 7.97 -0.33 -17.31
CA LYS A 244 8.18 -1.31 -18.39
C LYS A 244 8.37 -0.64 -19.76
N SER A 245 7.66 0.45 -20.00
CA SER A 245 7.75 1.19 -21.27
C SER A 245 9.08 1.91 -21.45
N LYS A 246 9.77 2.26 -20.36
CA LYS A 246 11.09 2.92 -20.38
C LYS A 246 12.27 1.94 -20.36
N GLY A 247 12.02 0.65 -20.11
CA GLY A 247 13.07 -0.37 -20.03
C GLY A 247 14.05 -0.19 -18.85
N ASN A 248 13.71 0.63 -17.86
CA ASN A 248 14.54 0.96 -16.70
C ASN A 248 14.20 0.13 -15.45
N ILE A 249 13.53 -1.01 -15.62
CA ILE A 249 13.20 -1.89 -14.52
C ILE A 249 14.39 -2.76 -14.16
N LEU A 250 14.78 -2.74 -12.90
CA LEU A 250 15.69 -3.72 -12.32
C LEU A 250 14.84 -4.92 -11.83
N ASP A 251 14.96 -6.05 -12.53
CA ASP A 251 14.24 -7.26 -12.11
C ASP A 251 14.90 -7.84 -10.86
N PRO A 252 14.18 -7.94 -9.74
CA PRO A 252 14.74 -8.49 -8.51
C PRO A 252 15.18 -9.96 -8.67
N ILE A 253 14.60 -10.72 -9.59
CA ILE A 253 14.96 -12.12 -9.83
C ILE A 253 16.36 -12.18 -10.47
N GLU A 254 16.60 -11.37 -11.50
CA GLU A 254 17.93 -11.28 -12.14
C GLU A 254 19.01 -10.84 -11.13
N ILE A 255 18.67 -9.92 -10.24
CA ILE A 255 19.59 -9.46 -9.18
C ILE A 255 19.90 -10.60 -8.21
N ILE A 256 18.90 -11.38 -7.82
CA ILE A 256 19.05 -12.54 -6.92
C ILE A 256 19.94 -13.60 -7.56
N ASP A 257 19.75 -13.88 -8.84
CA ASP A 257 20.52 -14.87 -9.58
C ASP A 257 22.02 -14.49 -9.66
N ILE A 258 22.33 -13.19 -9.73
CA ILE A 258 23.71 -12.69 -9.84
C ILE A 258 24.36 -12.50 -8.47
N TYR A 259 23.67 -11.88 -7.53
CA TYR A 259 24.27 -11.40 -6.25
C TYR A 259 23.76 -12.13 -5.01
N GLY A 260 22.75 -12.96 -5.16
CA GLY A 260 22.09 -13.65 -4.05
C GLY A 260 20.98 -12.83 -3.37
N LEU A 261 20.10 -13.56 -2.69
CA LEU A 261 18.93 -12.98 -2.02
C LEU A 261 19.30 -12.03 -0.88
N ASP A 262 20.26 -12.42 -0.05
CA ASP A 262 20.65 -11.65 1.14
C ASP A 262 21.25 -10.30 0.77
N ALA A 263 22.04 -10.25 -0.30
CA ALA A 263 22.61 -9.01 -0.82
C ALA A 263 21.52 -8.03 -1.28
N LEU A 264 20.51 -8.50 -2.01
CA LEU A 264 19.38 -7.67 -2.42
C LEU A 264 18.58 -7.17 -1.22
N ARG A 265 18.25 -8.04 -0.27
CA ARG A 265 17.47 -7.68 0.93
C ARG A 265 18.22 -6.63 1.76
N TYR A 266 19.51 -6.85 2.00
CA TYR A 266 20.34 -5.90 2.72
C TYR A 266 20.38 -4.53 2.03
N TYR A 267 20.63 -4.53 0.72
CA TYR A 267 20.70 -3.31 -0.08
C TYR A 267 19.42 -2.48 -0.02
N LEU A 268 18.25 -3.13 -0.23
CA LEU A 268 16.96 -2.45 -0.21
C LEU A 268 16.63 -1.85 1.16
N LEU A 269 17.02 -2.52 2.25
CA LEU A 269 16.78 -2.03 3.61
C LEU A 269 17.76 -0.95 4.04
N LYS A 270 19.00 -0.96 3.53
CA LYS A 270 20.06 -0.04 3.91
C LYS A 270 20.06 1.23 3.06
N GLU A 271 20.01 1.09 1.76
CA GLU A 271 20.25 2.21 0.83
C GLU A 271 19.02 3.12 0.68
N VAL A 272 17.82 2.56 0.79
CA VAL A 272 16.59 3.34 0.71
C VAL A 272 16.16 3.75 2.10
N SER A 273 16.35 5.03 2.45
CA SER A 273 15.86 5.59 3.71
C SER A 273 14.35 5.41 3.81
N PHE A 274 13.89 4.76 4.88
CA PHE A 274 12.48 4.42 5.05
C PHE A 274 11.60 5.69 5.03
N GLY A 275 10.63 5.72 4.12
CA GLY A 275 9.71 6.86 3.91
C GLY A 275 10.10 7.81 2.77
N ASN A 276 11.34 7.77 2.31
CA ASN A 276 11.84 8.58 1.19
C ASN A 276 11.89 7.77 -0.12
N ASP A 277 11.99 8.47 -1.24
CA ASP A 277 12.30 7.83 -2.51
C ASP A 277 13.75 7.35 -2.50
N GLY A 278 14.00 6.16 -3.02
CA GLY A 278 15.32 5.57 -3.12
C GLY A 278 15.72 5.35 -4.57
N ASN A 279 16.89 5.85 -4.96
CA ASN A 279 17.43 5.61 -6.29
C ASN A 279 18.39 4.41 -6.23
N ILE A 280 17.98 3.31 -6.87
CA ILE A 280 18.76 2.10 -6.93
C ILE A 280 19.49 1.98 -8.26
N SER A 281 20.73 1.45 -8.21
CA SER A 281 21.53 1.09 -9.39
C SER A 281 22.37 -0.12 -9.11
N LYS A 282 22.86 -0.76 -10.18
CA LYS A 282 23.75 -1.91 -10.09
C LYS A 282 25.07 -1.55 -9.40
N GLU A 283 25.63 -0.40 -9.74
CA GLU A 283 26.90 0.11 -9.17
C GLU A 283 26.78 0.35 -7.66
N LYS A 284 25.65 0.92 -7.21
CA LYS A 284 25.37 1.10 -5.76
C LYS A 284 25.23 -0.23 -5.06
N LEU A 285 24.55 -1.20 -5.66
CA LEU A 285 24.40 -2.55 -5.13
C LEU A 285 25.77 -3.22 -4.97
N GLU A 286 26.61 -3.22 -6.01
CA GLU A 286 27.95 -3.78 -5.99
C GLU A 286 28.84 -3.09 -4.95
N SER A 287 28.78 -1.77 -4.86
CA SER A 287 29.49 -1.01 -3.84
C SER A 287 29.05 -1.40 -2.42
N CYS A 288 27.75 -1.54 -2.19
CA CYS A 288 27.19 -1.94 -0.91
C CYS A 288 27.63 -3.36 -0.51
N ILE A 289 27.62 -4.31 -1.45
CA ILE A 289 28.09 -5.69 -1.22
C ILE A 289 29.56 -5.69 -0.83
N ASN A 290 30.40 -4.97 -1.59
CA ASN A 290 31.84 -4.96 -1.37
C ASN A 290 32.24 -4.22 -0.08
N SER A 291 31.64 -3.03 0.16
CA SER A 291 32.03 -2.24 1.35
C SER A 291 31.42 -2.78 2.63
N ASP A 292 30.12 -3.04 2.65
CA ASP A 292 29.42 -3.33 3.90
C ASP A 292 29.43 -4.82 4.24
N LEU A 293 29.12 -5.68 3.27
CA LEU A 293 29.04 -7.11 3.54
C LEU A 293 30.43 -7.76 3.52
N ALA A 294 31.25 -7.51 2.49
CA ALA A 294 32.56 -8.13 2.40
C ALA A 294 33.61 -7.45 3.31
N ASN A 295 33.86 -6.15 3.10
CA ASN A 295 34.95 -5.46 3.77
C ASN A 295 34.65 -5.08 5.22
N ASN A 296 33.41 -4.82 5.58
CA ASN A 296 33.06 -4.46 6.95
C ASN A 296 32.63 -5.72 7.74
N TYR A 297 31.43 -6.25 7.46
CA TYR A 297 30.90 -7.38 8.21
C TYR A 297 31.71 -8.66 8.04
N GLY A 298 32.11 -8.99 6.81
CA GLY A 298 32.91 -10.18 6.50
C GLY A 298 34.28 -10.15 7.17
N ASN A 299 34.95 -9.00 7.15
CA ASN A 299 36.24 -8.84 7.86
C ASN A 299 36.09 -8.94 9.37
N LEU A 300 34.98 -8.41 9.94
CA LEU A 300 34.72 -8.58 11.38
C LEU A 300 34.55 -10.06 11.73
N CYS A 301 33.72 -10.78 10.99
CA CYS A 301 33.52 -12.22 11.18
C CYS A 301 34.83 -12.99 11.05
N GLN A 302 35.62 -12.72 10.00
CA GLN A 302 36.92 -13.36 9.78
C GLN A 302 37.88 -13.13 10.95
N ARG A 303 38.01 -11.89 11.41
CA ARG A 303 38.87 -11.56 12.54
C ARG A 303 38.47 -12.26 13.83
N VAL A 304 37.18 -12.31 14.13
CA VAL A 304 36.64 -12.99 15.31
C VAL A 304 36.88 -14.49 15.22
N ILE A 305 36.61 -15.11 14.07
CA ILE A 305 36.82 -16.56 13.87
C ILE A 305 38.29 -16.91 13.98
N LEU A 306 39.18 -16.17 13.31
CA LEU A 306 40.63 -16.41 13.40
C LEU A 306 41.17 -16.19 14.81
N PHE A 307 40.63 -15.22 15.55
CA PHE A 307 40.98 -15.03 16.96
C PHE A 307 40.56 -16.23 17.80
N CYS A 308 39.35 -16.74 17.62
CA CYS A 308 38.85 -17.92 18.33
C CYS A 308 39.66 -19.17 17.95
N GLU A 309 39.98 -19.35 16.67
CA GLU A 309 40.82 -20.47 16.23
C GLU A 309 42.18 -20.44 16.94
N LYS A 310 42.86 -19.31 16.86
CA LYS A 310 44.23 -19.15 17.37
C LYS A 310 44.31 -19.26 18.89
N ASN A 311 43.33 -18.72 19.63
CA ASN A 311 43.45 -18.56 21.08
C ASN A 311 42.55 -19.55 21.86
N LEU A 312 41.47 -20.08 21.24
CA LEU A 312 40.45 -20.88 21.92
C LEU A 312 40.23 -22.25 21.25
N GLY A 313 40.99 -22.61 20.20
CA GLY A 313 40.82 -23.87 19.48
C GLY A 313 39.43 -24.05 18.89
N LEU A 314 38.80 -22.97 18.39
CA LEU A 314 37.43 -22.93 17.83
C LEU A 314 36.34 -23.34 18.84
N LYS A 315 36.63 -23.29 20.12
CA LYS A 315 35.62 -23.51 21.15
C LYS A 315 35.14 -22.20 21.73
N VAL A 316 33.86 -22.04 21.90
CA VAL A 316 33.29 -20.94 22.68
C VAL A 316 33.50 -21.33 24.16
N PRO A 317 34.26 -20.57 24.95
CA PRO A 317 34.46 -20.91 26.36
C PRO A 317 33.15 -20.77 27.13
N GLU A 318 32.90 -21.67 28.08
CA GLU A 318 31.86 -21.44 29.08
C GLU A 318 32.27 -20.25 29.94
N TYR A 319 31.47 -19.24 29.98
CA TYR A 319 31.78 -18.01 30.70
C TYR A 319 30.53 -17.46 31.39
N ASN A 320 30.64 -17.05 32.63
CA ASN A 320 29.63 -16.35 33.36
C ASN A 320 29.83 -14.84 33.16
N PHE A 321 28.89 -14.19 32.53
CA PHE A 321 28.93 -12.75 32.28
C PHE A 321 29.08 -11.97 33.60
N THR A 322 30.07 -11.06 33.64
CA THR A 322 30.24 -10.10 34.72
C THR A 322 29.16 -9.02 34.66
N LYS A 323 29.04 -8.21 35.71
CA LYS A 323 28.12 -7.05 35.69
C LYS A 323 28.47 -6.05 34.57
N GLU A 324 29.71 -5.94 34.19
CA GLU A 324 30.20 -5.06 33.13
C GLU A 324 29.84 -5.60 31.75
N ASP A 325 29.97 -6.92 31.55
CA ASP A 325 29.54 -7.59 30.31
C ASP A 325 28.03 -7.45 30.10
N LEU A 326 27.24 -7.64 31.18
CA LEU A 326 25.78 -7.46 31.12
C LEU A 326 25.37 -6.03 30.84
N ARG A 327 26.15 -5.05 31.30
CA ARG A 327 25.91 -3.64 30.97
C ARG A 327 26.14 -3.38 29.50
N ILE A 328 27.25 -3.87 28.94
CA ILE A 328 27.52 -3.76 27.48
C ILE A 328 26.41 -4.42 26.66
N LEU A 329 25.98 -5.64 27.05
CA LEU A 329 24.91 -6.35 26.35
C LEU A 329 23.54 -5.66 26.43
N ASN A 330 23.28 -4.90 27.48
CA ASN A 330 22.03 -4.14 27.62
C ASN A 330 22.02 -2.81 26.85
N ASP A 331 23.18 -2.31 26.46
CA ASP A 331 23.34 -1.08 25.68
C ASP A 331 23.18 -1.36 24.15
N PHE A 332 23.10 -2.62 23.73
CA PHE A 332 22.80 -3.09 22.38
C PHE A 332 21.37 -3.65 22.28
#